data_5164dba7d1b732f2785b275936181749
#
_entry.id   5164dba7d1b732f2785b275936181749
#
_cell.length_a   1.000
_cell.length_b   1.000
_cell.length_c   1.000
_cell.angle_alpha   90.00
_cell.angle_beta   90.00
_cell.angle_gamma   90.00
#
_symmetry.space_group_name_H-M   'P 1'
#
loop_
_entity.id
_entity.type
_entity.pdbx_description
1 polymer ?
#
loop_
_entity_poly.entity_id
_entity_poly.type
_entity_poly.pdbx_seq_one_letter_code
_entity_poly.pdbx_strand_id
1 'polypeptide(L)'
;MIMSEAYTDFMSFADVPLSEDNMPFFHSLKKNTLSGQMFVSVFAGGTASTEFEALTSNSMAYIPNGITAYTTYINSPMTSLASTLKAQGYVE
;
A
#
# COMPACT_ATOMS: atom_id res chain seq x y z
N MET A 1 -1.15 10.11 5.10
CA MET A 1 -0.84 8.72 4.72
C MET A 1 0.64 8.61 4.37
N ILE A 2 1.30 7.55 4.73
CA ILE A 2 2.70 7.29 4.37
C ILE A 2 2.75 5.97 3.63
N MET A 3 3.34 5.96 2.45
CA MET A 3 3.66 4.75 1.70
C MET A 3 5.15 4.47 1.84
N SER A 4 5.50 3.31 2.38
CA SER A 4 6.88 2.87 2.53
C SER A 4 7.17 1.79 1.50
N GLU A 5 7.90 2.16 0.46
CA GLU A 5 8.25 1.27 -0.63
C GLU A 5 9.28 0.22 -0.19
N ALA A 6 9.14 -1.00 -0.70
CA ALA A 6 10.01 -2.13 -0.35
C ALA A 6 10.13 -2.43 1.16
N TYR A 7 9.18 -1.95 1.94
CA TYR A 7 9.12 -2.21 3.37
C TYR A 7 8.63 -3.63 3.64
N THR A 8 9.39 -4.39 4.40
CA THR A 8 9.08 -5.80 4.66
C THR A 8 9.42 -6.15 6.11
N ASP A 9 8.45 -6.72 6.81
CA ASP A 9 8.66 -7.35 8.10
C ASP A 9 8.98 -8.84 7.90
N PHE A 10 10.26 -9.17 7.85
CA PHE A 10 10.72 -10.54 7.66
C PHE A 10 10.32 -11.48 8.82
N MET A 11 10.13 -10.95 10.03
CA MET A 11 9.74 -11.74 11.18
C MET A 11 8.30 -12.27 11.07
N SER A 12 7.47 -11.61 10.25
CA SER A 12 6.04 -11.99 10.10
C SER A 12 5.83 -13.21 9.21
N PHE A 13 6.77 -13.56 8.35
CA PHE A 13 6.59 -14.65 7.37
C PHE A 13 7.82 -15.53 7.14
N ALA A 14 8.98 -15.15 7.63
CA ALA A 14 10.20 -15.92 7.49
C ALA A 14 10.74 -16.32 8.86
N ASP A 15 11.22 -17.57 8.96
CA ASP A 15 11.88 -18.08 10.17
C ASP A 15 13.33 -17.60 10.20
N VAL A 16 13.51 -16.30 10.36
CA VAL A 16 14.82 -15.65 10.40
C VAL A 16 15.15 -15.36 11.87
N PRO A 17 16.20 -16.02 12.44
CA PRO A 17 16.61 -15.73 13.80
C PRO A 17 17.30 -14.37 13.86
N LEU A 18 16.71 -13.44 14.59
CA LEU A 18 17.28 -12.13 14.91
C LEU A 18 17.65 -12.09 16.38
N SER A 19 18.77 -11.46 16.69
CA SER A 19 19.21 -11.25 18.09
C SER A 19 18.35 -10.21 18.81
N GLU A 20 17.78 -9.27 18.06
CA GLU A 20 16.91 -8.23 18.56
C GLU A 20 15.77 -7.96 17.55
N ASP A 21 14.66 -7.40 18.04
CA ASP A 21 13.58 -6.92 17.18
C ASP A 21 14.09 -5.74 16.35
N ASN A 22 14.09 -5.87 15.02
CA ASN A 22 14.52 -4.83 14.09
C ASN A 22 13.47 -3.75 13.85
N MET A 23 12.23 -3.95 14.30
CA MET A 23 11.13 -2.99 14.15
C MET A 23 10.30 -2.84 15.42
N PRO A 24 10.95 -2.50 16.56
CA PRO A 24 10.29 -2.51 17.87
C PRO A 24 9.12 -1.54 17.97
N PHE A 25 9.21 -0.38 17.35
CA PHE A 25 8.11 0.58 17.32
C PHE A 25 6.90 0.01 16.57
N PHE A 26 7.10 -0.55 15.40
CA PHE A 26 6.03 -1.12 14.59
C PHE A 26 5.33 -2.28 15.32
N HIS A 27 6.09 -3.19 15.89
CA HIS A 27 5.56 -4.32 16.65
C HIS A 27 4.89 -3.90 17.98
N SER A 28 5.16 -2.72 18.49
CA SER A 28 4.52 -2.17 19.68
C SER A 28 3.12 -1.60 19.44
N LEU A 29 2.75 -1.35 18.19
CA LEU A 29 1.47 -0.77 17.81
C LEU A 29 0.33 -1.77 18.03
N LYS A 30 -0.37 -1.67 19.15
CA LYS A 30 -1.44 -2.61 19.53
C LYS A 30 -2.76 -1.93 19.91
N LYS A 31 -2.72 -0.66 20.30
CA LYS A 31 -3.91 0.11 20.69
C LYS A 31 -4.26 1.14 19.63
N ASN A 32 -5.55 1.30 19.36
CA ASN A 32 -6.07 2.24 18.36
C ASN A 32 -5.41 2.05 16.98
N THR A 33 -5.07 0.82 16.65
CA THR A 33 -4.32 0.46 15.45
C THR A 33 -5.04 -0.67 14.74
N LEU A 34 -5.20 -0.53 13.43
CA LEU A 34 -5.58 -1.61 12.54
C LEU A 34 -4.36 -2.02 11.73
N SER A 35 -3.96 -3.28 11.80
CA SER A 35 -2.82 -3.80 11.07
C SER A 35 -3.15 -5.14 10.43
N GLY A 36 -2.46 -5.46 9.35
CA GLY A 36 -2.66 -6.73 8.64
C GLY A 36 -1.83 -6.80 7.37
N GLN A 37 -1.97 -7.93 6.70
CA GLN A 37 -1.37 -8.14 5.39
C GLN A 37 -2.44 -7.91 4.31
N MET A 38 -2.05 -7.26 3.24
CA MET A 38 -2.92 -7.01 2.10
C MET A 38 -2.43 -7.81 0.90
N PHE A 39 -3.33 -8.56 0.28
CA PHE A 39 -3.06 -9.20 -0.99
C PHE A 39 -3.31 -8.21 -2.13
N VAL A 40 -2.38 -8.14 -3.06
CA VAL A 40 -2.45 -7.24 -4.21
C VAL A 40 -2.37 -8.03 -5.51
N SER A 41 -2.96 -7.49 -6.58
CA SER A 41 -2.96 -8.12 -7.91
C SER A 41 -1.66 -7.89 -8.69
N VAL A 42 -0.75 -7.08 -8.16
CA VAL A 42 0.50 -6.70 -8.83
C VAL A 42 1.59 -7.69 -8.50
N PHE A 43 2.27 -8.21 -9.52
CA PHE A 43 3.34 -9.18 -9.39
C PHE A 43 4.70 -8.58 -9.80
N ALA A 44 5.76 -8.97 -9.09
CA ALA A 44 7.15 -8.65 -9.41
C ALA A 44 7.49 -7.15 -9.49
N GLY A 45 7.06 -6.38 -8.51
CA GLY A 45 7.30 -4.93 -8.45
C GLY A 45 6.09 -4.11 -8.87
N GLY A 46 6.30 -2.88 -9.29
CA GLY A 46 5.19 -2.03 -9.70
C GLY A 46 4.43 -1.40 -8.54
N THR A 47 5.15 -0.83 -7.58
CA THR A 47 4.61 -0.19 -6.38
C THR A 47 3.55 0.88 -6.69
N ALA A 48 3.71 1.63 -7.79
CA ALA A 48 2.72 2.60 -8.24
C ALA A 48 1.36 1.96 -8.56
N SER A 49 1.34 0.75 -9.07
CA SER A 49 0.12 0.01 -9.35
C SER A 49 -0.55 -0.51 -8.07
N THR A 50 0.24 -0.95 -7.09
CA THR A 50 -0.26 -1.31 -5.75
C THR A 50 -0.84 -0.09 -5.03
N GLU A 51 -0.18 1.06 -5.12
CA GLU A 51 -0.67 2.33 -4.60
C GLU A 51 -2.01 2.71 -5.24
N PHE A 52 -2.12 2.57 -6.56
CA PHE A 52 -3.36 2.81 -7.28
C PHE A 52 -4.50 1.95 -6.74
N GLU A 53 -4.28 0.65 -6.53
CA GLU A 53 -5.28 -0.25 -5.95
C GLU A 53 -5.70 0.21 -4.54
N ALA A 54 -4.74 0.54 -3.69
CA ALA A 54 -4.99 0.96 -2.31
C ALA A 54 -5.77 2.28 -2.23
N LEU A 55 -5.43 3.25 -3.08
CA LEU A 55 -6.04 4.59 -3.04
C LEU A 55 -7.39 4.67 -3.72
N THR A 56 -7.61 3.91 -4.78
CA THR A 56 -8.81 4.02 -5.61
C THR A 56 -9.79 2.87 -5.43
N SER A 57 -9.39 1.80 -4.75
CA SER A 57 -10.14 0.53 -4.63
C SER A 57 -10.40 -0.17 -5.96
N ASN A 58 -9.66 0.20 -7.02
CA ASN A 58 -9.73 -0.47 -8.32
C ASN A 58 -8.63 -1.52 -8.43
N SER A 59 -8.95 -2.66 -9.02
CA SER A 59 -7.98 -3.75 -9.18
C SER A 59 -7.19 -3.64 -10.48
N MET A 60 -5.88 -3.89 -10.40
CA MET A 60 -5.02 -4.04 -11.55
C MET A 60 -5.18 -5.40 -12.27
N ALA A 61 -5.96 -6.33 -11.73
CA ALA A 61 -6.14 -7.66 -12.30
C ALA A 61 -6.72 -7.66 -13.72
N TYR A 62 -7.44 -6.61 -14.08
CA TYR A 62 -8.05 -6.45 -15.41
C TYR A 62 -7.24 -5.56 -16.36
N ILE A 63 -6.06 -5.13 -15.96
CA ILE A 63 -5.15 -4.31 -16.76
C ILE A 63 -4.00 -5.21 -17.24
N PRO A 64 -3.57 -5.09 -18.49
CA PRO A 64 -2.46 -5.88 -19.01
C PRO A 64 -1.18 -5.73 -18.19
N ASN A 65 -0.45 -6.80 -18.03
CA ASN A 65 0.82 -6.80 -17.30
C ASN A 65 1.81 -5.78 -17.90
N GLY A 66 2.56 -5.13 -17.01
CA GLY A 66 3.56 -4.14 -17.41
C GLY A 66 3.02 -2.74 -17.65
N ILE A 67 1.72 -2.54 -17.52
CA ILE A 67 1.09 -1.21 -17.65
C ILE A 67 0.89 -0.58 -16.28
N THR A 68 1.27 0.68 -16.15
CA THR A 68 0.98 1.49 -14.97
C THR A 68 -0.29 2.29 -15.21
N ALA A 69 -1.30 2.12 -14.34
CA ALA A 69 -2.60 2.77 -14.50
C ALA A 69 -2.49 4.30 -14.57
N TYR A 70 -1.65 4.90 -13.75
CA TYR A 70 -1.44 6.36 -13.72
C TYR A 70 -1.00 6.95 -15.05
N THR A 71 -0.18 6.23 -15.80
CA THR A 71 0.38 6.74 -17.07
C THR A 71 -0.50 6.46 -18.28
N THR A 72 -1.34 5.45 -18.23
CA THR A 72 -2.07 4.95 -19.39
C THR A 72 -3.57 5.23 -19.33
N TYR A 73 -4.17 5.08 -18.15
CA TYR A 73 -5.63 5.14 -17.99
C TYR A 73 -6.12 6.37 -17.24
N ILE A 74 -5.29 6.99 -16.39
CA ILE A 74 -5.69 8.13 -15.59
C ILE A 74 -5.34 9.42 -16.33
N ASN A 75 -6.34 10.03 -16.93
CA ASN A 75 -6.23 11.29 -17.68
C ASN A 75 -7.16 12.40 -17.16
N SER A 76 -7.86 12.15 -16.07
CA SER A 76 -8.75 13.09 -15.41
C SER A 76 -8.81 12.80 -13.91
N PRO A 77 -9.25 13.75 -13.07
CA PRO A 77 -9.46 13.50 -11.65
C PRO A 77 -10.41 12.34 -11.42
N MET A 78 -10.07 11.48 -10.45
CA MET A 78 -10.92 10.37 -10.04
C MET A 78 -11.03 10.30 -8.52
N THR A 79 -12.10 9.67 -8.04
CA THR A 79 -12.30 9.45 -6.61
C THR A 79 -11.24 8.51 -6.04
N SER A 80 -10.66 8.91 -4.93
CA SER A 80 -9.67 8.15 -4.19
C SER A 80 -9.84 8.33 -2.69
N LEU A 81 -9.12 7.54 -1.90
CA LEU A 81 -9.05 7.76 -0.45
C LEU A 81 -8.58 9.18 -0.12
N ALA A 82 -7.58 9.69 -0.84
CA ALA A 82 -7.06 11.04 -0.64
C ALA A 82 -8.13 12.10 -0.93
N SER A 83 -8.83 12.03 -2.06
CA SER A 83 -9.88 12.99 -2.40
C SER A 83 -11.06 12.95 -1.43
N THR A 84 -11.39 11.76 -0.93
CA THR A 84 -12.46 11.58 0.06
C THR A 84 -12.08 12.22 1.41
N LEU A 85 -10.86 12.01 1.87
CA LEU A 85 -10.36 12.62 3.11
C LEU A 85 -10.21 14.14 2.97
N LYS A 86 -9.75 14.63 1.83
CA LYS A 86 -9.67 16.07 1.55
C LYS A 86 -11.05 16.75 1.64
N ALA A 87 -12.09 16.12 1.11
CA ALA A 87 -13.47 16.60 1.23
C ALA A 87 -13.95 16.69 2.69
N GLN A 88 -13.34 15.93 3.60
CA GLN A 88 -13.61 15.95 5.03
C GLN A 88 -12.71 16.94 5.82
N GLY A 89 -11.84 17.69 5.13
CA GLY A 89 -10.98 18.70 5.74
C GLY A 89 -9.57 18.24 6.09
N TYR A 90 -9.17 17.05 5.69
CA TYR A 90 -7.77 16.61 5.81
C TYR A 90 -6.88 17.29 4.77
N VAL A 91 -5.61 17.44 5.09
CA VAL A 91 -4.59 17.96 4.18
C VAL A 91 -3.94 16.81 3.43
N GLU A 92 -3.84 16.93 2.12
CA GLU A 92 -3.15 15.99 1.25
C GLU A 92 -1.71 16.44 0.91
#